data_cd46ac932163d2f99fd41209c10ed00c
#
_entry.id   cd46ac932163d2f99fd41209c10ed00c
#
_cell.length_a   1.000
_cell.length_b   1.000
_cell.length_c   1.000
_cell.angle_alpha   90.00
_cell.angle_beta   90.00
_cell.angle_gamma   90.00
#
_symmetry.space_group_name_H-M   'P 1'
#
loop_
_entity.id
_entity.type
_entity.pdbx_description
1 polymer ?
#
loop_
_entity_poly.entity_id
_entity_poly.type
_entity_poly.pdbx_seq_one_letter_code
_entity_poly.pdbx_strand_id
1 'polypeptide(L)'
;ISVYLRMLFLFFSVLLSDVKFTFDAFVNSLNYESFVDEKNLIPLITVASTVFAYFSIVILNFGDFSRYVKNERELNKGNLSFILNLIIFSFFALFIVTGVDAFLKQNTENLETIFTNPTDIIGKLDNLLITNIVLVFIIIASASTNLIANFIPSQYTLINFIPSSLSLKSSSFIISLFGFLIGIFWLTYLSQIGILSIMDTLGAFFGPLFGIMISDFYLIKKENLINKDIYSLENSGAYYYSGGWHIKGVYSLLLGFIFSASTIWNSNLMFLQTYSWIIGAFVAAFAYYLLAKK
;
A
#
# COMPACT_ATOMS: atom_id res chain seq x y z
N ILE A 1 -6.26 4.65 -17.06
CA ILE A 1 -6.76 5.66 -18.02
C ILE A 1 -7.84 6.51 -17.35
N SER A 2 -8.88 5.94 -16.69
CA SER A 2 -9.97 6.72 -16.07
C SER A 2 -9.51 7.65 -14.96
N VAL A 3 -8.53 7.24 -14.13
CA VAL A 3 -7.93 8.07 -13.07
C VAL A 3 -7.20 9.26 -13.66
N TYR A 4 -6.40 9.05 -14.71
CA TYR A 4 -5.68 10.14 -15.39
C TYR A 4 -6.60 11.12 -16.06
N LEU A 5 -7.67 10.65 -16.71
CA LEU A 5 -8.66 11.54 -17.33
C LEU A 5 -9.33 12.45 -16.30
N ARG A 6 -9.61 11.92 -15.10
CA ARG A 6 -10.15 12.71 -13.99
C ARG A 6 -9.17 13.75 -13.50
N MET A 7 -7.93 13.33 -13.24
CA MET A 7 -6.90 14.25 -12.79
C MET A 7 -6.61 15.33 -13.84
N LEU A 8 -6.57 14.97 -15.12
CA LEU A 8 -6.47 15.92 -16.22
C LEU A 8 -7.65 16.89 -16.25
N PHE A 9 -8.88 16.40 -16.05
CA PHE A 9 -10.05 17.27 -16.03
C PHE A 9 -10.00 18.26 -14.86
N LEU A 10 -9.70 17.80 -13.65
CA LEU A 10 -9.52 18.66 -12.48
C LEU A 10 -8.33 19.62 -12.67
N PHE A 11 -7.23 19.12 -13.20
CA PHE A 11 -6.07 19.92 -13.55
C PHE A 11 -6.43 21.06 -14.50
N PHE A 12 -7.15 20.77 -15.59
CA PHE A 12 -7.57 21.80 -16.53
C PHE A 12 -8.60 22.76 -15.97
N SER A 13 -9.53 22.30 -15.12
CA SER A 13 -10.52 23.17 -14.49
C SER A 13 -9.87 24.18 -13.53
N VAL A 14 -8.89 23.76 -12.75
CA VAL A 14 -8.11 24.63 -11.85
C VAL A 14 -7.19 25.54 -12.66
N LEU A 15 -6.52 25.01 -13.68
CA LEU A 15 -5.65 25.77 -14.56
C LEU A 15 -6.41 26.88 -15.30
N LEU A 16 -7.63 26.62 -15.76
CA LEU A 16 -8.45 27.59 -16.49
C LEU A 16 -9.02 28.69 -15.57
N SER A 17 -9.12 28.48 -14.25
CA SER A 17 -9.62 29.50 -13.32
C SER A 17 -8.61 30.63 -13.09
N ASP A 18 -7.35 30.30 -12.84
CA ASP A 18 -6.22 31.26 -12.78
C ASP A 18 -4.90 30.50 -12.91
N VAL A 19 -4.37 30.44 -14.14
CA VAL A 19 -3.16 29.65 -14.47
C VAL A 19 -1.94 30.13 -13.70
N LYS A 20 -1.74 31.43 -13.63
CA LYS A 20 -0.54 31.98 -13.01
C LYS A 20 -0.52 31.79 -11.52
N PHE A 21 -1.63 32.08 -10.85
CA PHE A 21 -1.78 31.93 -9.42
C PHE A 21 -1.62 30.48 -8.97
N THR A 22 -2.27 29.55 -9.68
CA THR A 22 -2.19 28.12 -9.39
C THR A 22 -0.77 27.58 -9.57
N PHE A 23 -0.08 28.02 -10.64
CA PHE A 23 1.30 27.62 -10.90
C PHE A 23 2.26 28.18 -9.86
N ASP A 24 2.13 29.46 -9.50
CA ASP A 24 2.95 30.10 -8.48
C ASP A 24 2.74 29.44 -7.10
N ALA A 25 1.51 29.09 -6.74
CA ALA A 25 1.20 28.35 -5.51
C ALA A 25 1.86 26.96 -5.50
N PHE A 26 1.82 26.24 -6.61
CA PHE A 26 2.49 24.96 -6.77
C PHE A 26 4.01 25.08 -6.65
N VAL A 27 4.63 26.05 -7.36
CA VAL A 27 6.07 26.27 -7.29
C VAL A 27 6.51 26.64 -5.88
N ASN A 28 5.76 27.49 -5.20
CA ASN A 28 6.05 27.87 -3.81
C ASN A 28 5.92 26.69 -2.84
N SER A 29 5.01 25.73 -3.12
CA SER A 29 4.90 24.49 -2.32
C SER A 29 6.10 23.55 -2.50
N LEU A 30 6.85 23.67 -3.60
CA LEU A 30 8.05 22.89 -3.90
C LEU A 30 9.34 23.54 -3.36
N ASN A 31 9.24 24.48 -2.43
CA ASN A 31 10.42 25.17 -1.91
C ASN A 31 11.46 24.19 -1.34
N TYR A 32 12.62 24.11 -1.98
CA TYR A 32 13.70 23.17 -1.65
C TYR A 32 14.24 23.37 -0.23
N GLU A 33 14.28 24.59 0.28
CA GLU A 33 14.76 24.89 1.64
C GLU A 33 13.92 24.19 2.71
N SER A 34 12.62 23.96 2.45
CA SER A 34 11.75 23.24 3.36
C SER A 34 12.01 21.75 3.42
N PHE A 35 12.58 21.14 2.38
CA PHE A 35 12.91 19.71 2.36
C PHE A 35 14.18 19.37 3.16
N VAL A 36 15.08 20.33 3.31
CA VAL A 36 16.38 20.14 3.99
C VAL A 36 16.29 20.52 5.48
N ASP A 37 15.23 21.19 5.91
CA ASP A 37 15.01 21.53 7.31
C ASP A 37 14.78 20.24 8.13
N GLU A 38 15.57 20.07 9.22
CA GLU A 38 15.45 18.94 10.15
C GLU A 38 14.02 18.75 10.66
N LYS A 39 13.24 19.84 10.78
CA LYS A 39 11.83 19.79 11.20
C LYS A 39 10.93 19.04 10.23
N ASN A 40 11.30 18.97 8.95
CA ASN A 40 10.54 18.30 7.92
C ASN A 40 11.03 16.88 7.63
N LEU A 41 12.20 16.50 8.15
CA LEU A 41 12.79 15.18 7.94
C LEU A 41 11.92 14.07 8.56
N ILE A 42 11.46 14.26 9.81
CA ILE A 42 10.61 13.28 10.49
C ILE A 42 9.28 13.06 9.75
N PRO A 43 8.51 14.10 9.38
CA PRO A 43 7.32 13.94 8.54
C PRO A 43 7.60 13.21 7.22
N LEU A 44 8.70 13.51 6.54
CA LEU A 44 9.08 12.84 5.29
C LEU A 44 9.33 11.34 5.50
N ILE A 45 10.08 10.97 6.54
CA ILE A 45 10.34 9.58 6.89
C ILE A 45 9.03 8.87 7.27
N THR A 46 8.14 9.55 8.00
CA THR A 46 6.82 9.01 8.38
C THR A 46 6.00 8.69 7.13
N VAL A 47 5.91 9.60 6.19
CA VAL A 47 5.21 9.36 4.91
C VAL A 47 5.85 8.19 4.15
N ALA A 48 7.17 8.16 4.03
CA ALA A 48 7.88 7.07 3.36
C ALA A 48 7.58 5.71 4.03
N SER A 49 7.61 5.65 5.36
CA SER A 49 7.32 4.42 6.12
C SER A 49 5.87 3.96 5.95
N THR A 50 4.91 4.88 5.97
CA THR A 50 3.50 4.59 5.71
C THR A 50 3.29 4.06 4.29
N VAL A 51 4.00 4.60 3.30
CA VAL A 51 3.99 4.10 1.92
C VAL A 51 4.52 2.66 1.85
N PHE A 52 5.62 2.35 2.55
CA PHE A 52 6.12 0.97 2.65
C PHE A 52 5.10 0.04 3.30
N ALA A 53 4.46 0.45 4.39
CA ALA A 53 3.42 -0.33 5.06
C ALA A 53 2.22 -0.58 4.13
N TYR A 54 1.77 0.45 3.42
CA TYR A 54 0.65 0.37 2.48
C TYR A 54 0.93 -0.58 1.31
N PHE A 55 2.13 -0.51 0.71
CA PHE A 55 2.51 -1.36 -0.42
C PHE A 55 3.06 -2.73 -0.01
N SER A 56 3.19 -3.03 1.27
CA SER A 56 3.72 -4.32 1.75
C SER A 56 2.98 -5.52 1.19
N ILE A 57 1.66 -5.43 1.08
CA ILE A 57 0.82 -6.52 0.56
C ILE A 57 1.13 -6.81 -0.92
N VAL A 58 1.41 -5.76 -1.71
CA VAL A 58 1.79 -5.89 -3.11
C VAL A 58 3.17 -6.52 -3.24
N ILE A 59 4.11 -6.13 -2.36
CA ILE A 59 5.46 -6.71 -2.33
C ILE A 59 5.40 -8.20 -1.97
N LEU A 60 4.66 -8.56 -0.93
CA LEU A 60 4.53 -9.95 -0.47
C LEU A 60 3.84 -10.85 -1.50
N ASN A 61 2.85 -10.32 -2.21
CA ASN A 61 2.06 -11.04 -3.20
C ASN A 61 2.51 -10.77 -4.65
N PHE A 62 3.74 -10.28 -4.85
CA PHE A 62 4.24 -9.92 -6.17
C PHE A 62 4.20 -11.09 -7.16
N GLY A 63 4.38 -12.32 -6.68
CA GLY A 63 4.24 -13.54 -7.47
C GLY A 63 2.85 -13.72 -8.10
N ASP A 64 1.79 -13.26 -7.45
CA ASP A 64 0.42 -13.35 -7.96
C ASP A 64 0.17 -12.41 -9.15
N PHE A 65 0.89 -11.30 -9.23
CA PHE A 65 0.85 -10.39 -10.37
C PHE A 65 1.80 -10.85 -11.48
N SER A 66 3.02 -11.26 -11.14
CA SER A 66 4.05 -11.64 -12.11
C SER A 66 3.68 -12.88 -12.94
N ARG A 67 2.85 -13.79 -12.40
CA ARG A 67 2.37 -14.99 -13.13
C ARG A 67 1.60 -14.70 -14.41
N TYR A 68 1.02 -13.50 -14.54
CA TYR A 68 0.28 -13.09 -15.74
C TYR A 68 1.17 -12.47 -16.82
N VAL A 69 2.46 -12.31 -16.54
CA VAL A 69 3.41 -11.67 -17.46
C VAL A 69 4.15 -12.72 -18.27
N LYS A 70 4.35 -12.46 -19.57
CA LYS A 70 4.90 -13.45 -20.50
C LYS A 70 6.37 -13.80 -20.23
N ASN A 71 7.17 -12.84 -19.80
CA ASN A 71 8.60 -12.99 -19.55
C ASN A 71 9.13 -11.85 -18.67
N GLU A 72 10.37 -12.00 -18.19
CA GLU A 72 11.05 -11.04 -17.31
C GLU A 72 11.19 -9.64 -17.95
N ARG A 73 11.44 -9.57 -19.26
CA ARG A 73 11.58 -8.28 -19.95
C ARG A 73 10.28 -7.47 -19.88
N GLU A 74 9.14 -8.12 -20.10
CA GLU A 74 7.84 -7.45 -19.99
C GLU A 74 7.49 -7.10 -18.54
N LEU A 75 7.90 -7.92 -17.57
CA LEU A 75 7.77 -7.63 -16.16
C LEU A 75 8.55 -6.35 -15.79
N ASN A 76 9.81 -6.24 -16.23
CA ASN A 76 10.66 -5.08 -15.95
C ASN A 76 10.11 -3.79 -16.61
N LYS A 77 9.57 -3.88 -17.83
CA LYS A 77 8.86 -2.75 -18.45
C LYS A 77 7.61 -2.35 -17.66
N GLY A 78 6.84 -3.33 -17.18
CA GLY A 78 5.68 -3.10 -16.34
C GLY A 78 6.04 -2.40 -15.04
N ASN A 79 7.09 -2.84 -14.36
CA ASN A 79 7.60 -2.21 -13.14
C ASN A 79 8.07 -0.78 -13.37
N LEU A 80 8.82 -0.53 -14.45
CA LEU A 80 9.22 0.83 -14.83
C LEU A 80 8.01 1.70 -15.14
N SER A 81 7.05 1.19 -15.91
CA SER A 81 5.80 1.88 -16.21
C SER A 81 5.03 2.21 -14.93
N PHE A 82 4.99 1.30 -13.95
CA PHE A 82 4.34 1.54 -12.65
C PHE A 82 4.99 2.71 -11.91
N ILE A 83 6.32 2.74 -11.81
CA ILE A 83 7.06 3.83 -11.17
C ILE A 83 6.76 5.17 -11.87
N LEU A 84 6.86 5.22 -13.21
CA LEU A 84 6.59 6.44 -13.97
C LEU A 84 5.14 6.91 -13.77
N ASN A 85 4.18 5.98 -13.77
CA ASN A 85 2.78 6.31 -13.51
C ASN A 85 2.55 6.86 -12.10
N LEU A 86 3.23 6.32 -11.07
CA LEU A 86 3.15 6.87 -9.71
C LEU A 86 3.71 8.29 -9.62
N ILE A 87 4.84 8.57 -10.27
CA ILE A 87 5.43 9.92 -10.32
C ILE A 87 4.47 10.89 -10.99
N ILE A 88 3.94 10.55 -12.16
CA ILE A 88 2.98 11.39 -12.90
C ILE A 88 1.71 11.61 -12.08
N PHE A 89 1.18 10.54 -11.46
CA PHE A 89 0.01 10.62 -10.59
C PHE A 89 0.26 11.55 -9.40
N SER A 90 1.39 11.42 -8.72
CA SER A 90 1.76 12.25 -7.57
C SER A 90 1.89 13.72 -7.96
N PHE A 91 2.49 13.99 -9.13
CA PHE A 91 2.60 15.35 -9.66
C PHE A 91 1.22 15.98 -9.87
N PHE A 92 0.31 15.29 -10.56
CA PHE A 92 -1.05 15.81 -10.75
C PHE A 92 -1.83 15.95 -9.44
N ALA A 93 -1.68 15.02 -8.52
CA ALA A 93 -2.35 15.07 -7.23
C ALA A 93 -1.88 16.31 -6.42
N LEU A 94 -0.58 16.54 -6.33
CA LEU A 94 0.00 17.71 -5.66
C LEU A 94 -0.44 19.02 -6.34
N PHE A 95 -0.38 19.07 -7.66
CA PHE A 95 -0.78 20.27 -8.40
C PHE A 95 -2.24 20.63 -8.17
N ILE A 96 -3.13 19.64 -8.21
CA ILE A 96 -4.58 19.85 -7.99
C ILE A 96 -4.83 20.31 -6.55
N VAL A 97 -4.25 19.61 -5.56
CA VAL A 97 -4.48 19.93 -4.16
C VAL A 97 -3.96 21.32 -3.81
N THR A 98 -2.72 21.65 -4.18
CA THR A 98 -2.12 22.96 -3.88
C THR A 98 -2.82 24.09 -4.63
N GLY A 99 -3.20 23.87 -5.89
CA GLY A 99 -3.89 24.88 -6.71
C GLY A 99 -5.29 25.18 -6.19
N VAL A 100 -6.06 24.15 -5.84
CA VAL A 100 -7.41 24.35 -5.30
C VAL A 100 -7.40 24.94 -3.90
N ASP A 101 -6.49 24.50 -3.02
CA ASP A 101 -6.34 25.08 -1.69
C ASP A 101 -6.02 26.58 -1.77
N ALA A 102 -5.09 26.95 -2.66
CA ALA A 102 -4.76 28.35 -2.90
C ALA A 102 -5.94 29.17 -3.46
N PHE A 103 -6.67 28.61 -4.44
CA PHE A 103 -7.83 29.26 -5.05
C PHE A 103 -8.97 29.47 -4.06
N LEU A 104 -9.27 28.48 -3.22
CA LEU A 104 -10.32 28.56 -2.22
C LEU A 104 -9.97 29.55 -1.09
N LYS A 105 -8.72 29.59 -0.64
CA LYS A 105 -8.23 30.56 0.35
C LYS A 105 -8.32 32.00 -0.15
N GLN A 106 -8.11 32.22 -1.44
CA GLN A 106 -8.23 33.55 -2.04
C GLN A 106 -9.70 34.03 -2.08
N ASN A 107 -10.65 33.11 -2.28
CA ASN A 107 -12.06 33.43 -2.49
C ASN A 107 -12.94 33.31 -1.21
N THR A 108 -12.39 32.79 -0.12
CA THR A 108 -13.16 32.52 1.12
C THR A 108 -12.30 32.86 2.34
N GLU A 109 -12.59 33.96 3.01
CA GLU A 109 -11.81 34.48 4.16
C GLU A 109 -11.75 33.57 5.40
N ASN A 110 -12.51 32.46 5.47
CA ASN A 110 -12.68 31.63 6.67
C ASN A 110 -12.45 30.12 6.44
N LEU A 111 -11.68 29.69 5.45
CA LEU A 111 -11.38 28.27 5.26
C LEU A 111 -10.10 27.88 6.02
N GLU A 112 -10.28 27.39 7.27
CA GLU A 112 -9.19 26.76 8.04
C GLU A 112 -8.86 25.32 7.58
N THR A 113 -9.67 24.73 6.68
CA THR A 113 -9.49 23.35 6.24
C THR A 113 -8.58 23.25 5.03
N ILE A 114 -7.47 22.54 5.19
CA ILE A 114 -6.58 22.17 4.08
C ILE A 114 -7.21 20.95 3.38
N PHE A 115 -7.51 21.11 2.10
CA PHE A 115 -7.96 19.95 1.29
C PHE A 115 -6.78 19.07 0.94
N THR A 116 -6.71 17.90 1.55
CA THR A 116 -5.62 16.94 1.33
C THR A 116 -5.98 15.83 0.35
N ASN A 117 -7.28 15.69 0.02
CA ASN A 117 -7.76 14.62 -0.84
C ASN A 117 -8.47 15.19 -2.07
N PRO A 118 -8.07 14.81 -3.30
CA PRO A 118 -8.75 15.24 -4.52
C PRO A 118 -10.26 14.93 -4.57
N THR A 119 -10.72 13.93 -3.81
CA THR A 119 -12.16 13.60 -3.73
C THR A 119 -12.97 14.64 -2.96
N ASP A 120 -12.38 15.32 -1.99
CA ASP A 120 -13.06 16.35 -1.19
C ASP A 120 -13.33 17.60 -2.02
N ILE A 121 -12.51 17.83 -3.04
CA ILE A 121 -12.63 18.94 -3.99
C ILE A 121 -13.85 18.75 -4.90
N ILE A 122 -14.18 17.51 -5.24
CA ILE A 122 -15.28 17.20 -6.16
C ILE A 122 -16.61 17.64 -5.60
N GLY A 123 -16.81 17.54 -4.27
CA GLY A 123 -18.00 18.01 -3.58
C GLY A 123 -18.20 19.54 -3.58
N LYS A 124 -17.18 20.29 -4.02
CA LYS A 124 -17.21 21.76 -4.13
C LYS A 124 -17.48 22.27 -5.55
N LEU A 125 -17.61 21.36 -6.52
CA LEU A 125 -17.94 21.73 -7.89
C LEU A 125 -19.43 22.09 -7.98
N ASP A 126 -19.74 23.32 -8.38
CA ASP A 126 -21.12 23.83 -8.54
C ASP A 126 -21.85 23.25 -9.78
N ASN A 127 -21.35 22.17 -10.35
CA ASN A 127 -21.92 21.54 -11.53
C ASN A 127 -22.27 20.07 -11.28
N LEU A 128 -23.55 19.79 -11.04
CA LEU A 128 -24.05 18.46 -10.72
C LEU A 128 -23.73 17.40 -11.80
N LEU A 129 -23.75 17.78 -13.08
CA LEU A 129 -23.46 16.85 -14.19
C LEU A 129 -21.99 16.43 -14.14
N ILE A 130 -21.09 17.39 -14.00
CA ILE A 130 -19.64 17.13 -13.89
C ILE A 130 -19.34 16.30 -12.64
N THR A 131 -19.91 16.66 -11.51
CA THR A 131 -19.77 15.91 -10.25
C THR A 131 -20.17 14.45 -10.43
N ASN A 132 -21.35 14.18 -11.03
CA ASN A 132 -21.81 12.81 -11.25
C ASN A 132 -20.89 12.03 -12.21
N ILE A 133 -20.43 12.63 -13.30
CA ILE A 133 -19.48 11.99 -14.22
C ILE A 133 -18.18 11.60 -13.49
N VAL A 134 -17.63 12.52 -12.70
CA VAL A 134 -16.40 12.27 -11.95
C VAL A 134 -16.62 11.19 -10.90
N LEU A 135 -17.73 11.18 -10.18
CA LEU A 135 -18.05 10.12 -9.21
C LEU A 135 -18.16 8.74 -9.87
N VAL A 136 -18.77 8.62 -11.05
CA VAL A 136 -18.81 7.36 -11.81
C VAL A 136 -17.40 6.88 -12.16
N PHE A 137 -16.52 7.77 -12.62
CA PHE A 137 -15.11 7.43 -12.87
C PHE A 137 -14.37 7.00 -11.61
N ILE A 138 -14.67 7.59 -10.44
CA ILE A 138 -14.10 7.17 -9.15
C ILE A 138 -14.51 5.74 -8.82
N ILE A 139 -15.79 5.43 -8.96
CA ILE A 139 -16.30 4.09 -8.69
C ILE A 139 -15.62 3.06 -9.58
N ILE A 140 -15.56 3.31 -10.89
CA ILE A 140 -14.92 2.40 -11.85
C ILE A 140 -13.43 2.23 -11.56
N ALA A 141 -12.71 3.31 -11.29
CA ALA A 141 -11.27 3.26 -10.98
C ALA A 141 -11.00 2.51 -9.68
N SER A 142 -11.78 2.78 -8.63
CA SER A 142 -11.66 2.10 -7.34
C SER A 142 -12.00 0.62 -7.44
N ALA A 143 -13.09 0.27 -8.12
CA ALA A 143 -13.48 -1.11 -8.32
C ALA A 143 -12.43 -1.90 -9.12
N SER A 144 -11.90 -1.34 -10.21
CA SER A 144 -10.88 -2.00 -11.04
C SER A 144 -9.57 -2.21 -10.28
N THR A 145 -9.12 -1.22 -9.51
CA THR A 145 -7.91 -1.32 -8.70
C THR A 145 -8.06 -2.35 -7.58
N ASN A 146 -9.20 -2.32 -6.86
CA ASN A 146 -9.48 -3.28 -5.80
C ASN A 146 -9.57 -4.72 -6.32
N LEU A 147 -10.16 -4.91 -7.49
CA LEU A 147 -10.25 -6.24 -8.11
C LEU A 147 -8.85 -6.83 -8.34
N ILE A 148 -7.95 -6.05 -8.93
CA ILE A 148 -6.61 -6.52 -9.28
C ILE A 148 -5.71 -6.60 -8.04
N ALA A 149 -5.64 -5.54 -7.24
CA ALA A 149 -4.66 -5.42 -6.17
C ALA A 149 -5.05 -6.16 -4.88
N ASN A 150 -6.33 -6.31 -4.59
CA ASN A 150 -6.81 -6.86 -3.32
C ASN A 150 -7.56 -8.18 -3.49
N PHE A 151 -8.50 -8.26 -4.43
CA PHE A 151 -9.36 -9.44 -4.57
C PHE A 151 -8.61 -10.65 -5.12
N ILE A 152 -7.87 -10.50 -6.22
CA ILE A 152 -7.15 -11.60 -6.87
C ILE A 152 -6.07 -12.20 -5.96
N PRO A 153 -5.16 -11.42 -5.34
CA PRO A 153 -4.18 -11.98 -4.42
C PRO A 153 -4.80 -12.66 -3.21
N SER A 154 -5.85 -12.07 -2.62
CA SER A 154 -6.56 -12.68 -1.48
C SER A 154 -7.19 -14.01 -1.85
N GLN A 155 -7.75 -14.12 -3.05
CA GLN A 155 -8.34 -15.35 -3.59
C GLN A 155 -7.29 -16.45 -3.70
N TYR A 156 -6.12 -16.17 -4.27
CA TYR A 156 -5.02 -17.14 -4.39
C TYR A 156 -4.43 -17.49 -3.02
N THR A 157 -4.26 -16.52 -2.14
CA THR A 157 -3.78 -16.76 -0.77
C THR A 157 -4.70 -17.73 -0.03
N LEU A 158 -6.02 -17.53 -0.13
CA LEU A 158 -7.00 -18.38 0.53
C LEU A 158 -6.99 -19.82 -0.04
N ILE A 159 -6.88 -19.99 -1.36
CA ILE A 159 -6.75 -21.31 -1.99
C ILE A 159 -5.45 -21.99 -1.56
N ASN A 160 -4.34 -21.26 -1.55
CA ASN A 160 -3.04 -21.81 -1.15
C ASN A 160 -3.03 -22.23 0.33
N PHE A 161 -3.85 -21.59 1.16
CA PHE A 161 -3.98 -21.93 2.58
C PHE A 161 -4.74 -23.23 2.80
N ILE A 162 -5.78 -23.51 1.97
CA ILE A 162 -6.61 -24.75 2.07
C ILE A 162 -6.79 -25.37 0.67
N PRO A 163 -5.71 -25.87 0.05
CA PRO A 163 -5.71 -26.25 -1.37
C PRO A 163 -6.61 -27.46 -1.68
N SER A 164 -6.83 -28.34 -0.70
CA SER A 164 -7.65 -29.56 -0.88
C SER A 164 -9.17 -29.30 -0.88
N SER A 165 -9.62 -28.18 -0.31
CA SER A 165 -11.03 -27.93 -0.02
C SER A 165 -11.63 -26.75 -0.75
N LEU A 166 -10.79 -25.81 -1.27
CA LEU A 166 -11.25 -24.57 -1.87
C LEU A 166 -11.00 -24.55 -3.38
N SER A 167 -12.07 -24.25 -4.12
CA SER A 167 -12.01 -23.90 -5.54
C SER A 167 -11.92 -22.37 -5.72
N LEU A 168 -11.57 -21.92 -6.94
CA LEU A 168 -11.61 -20.49 -7.28
C LEU A 168 -12.98 -19.87 -7.00
N LYS A 169 -14.07 -20.56 -7.29
CA LYS A 169 -15.44 -20.06 -7.07
C LYS A 169 -15.76 -19.89 -5.58
N SER A 170 -15.46 -20.90 -4.77
CA SER A 170 -15.72 -20.84 -3.31
C SER A 170 -14.84 -19.80 -2.64
N SER A 171 -13.58 -19.71 -3.03
CA SER A 171 -12.67 -18.67 -2.54
C SER A 171 -13.16 -17.27 -2.92
N SER A 172 -13.59 -17.05 -4.17
CA SER A 172 -14.17 -15.77 -4.60
C SER A 172 -15.38 -15.39 -3.76
N PHE A 173 -16.29 -16.32 -3.50
CA PHE A 173 -17.46 -16.06 -2.69
C PHE A 173 -17.11 -15.66 -1.26
N ILE A 174 -16.19 -16.41 -0.63
CA ILE A 174 -15.71 -16.13 0.73
C ILE A 174 -15.08 -14.74 0.80
N ILE A 175 -14.15 -14.41 -0.11
CA ILE A 175 -13.47 -13.10 -0.14
C ILE A 175 -14.49 -11.97 -0.40
N SER A 176 -15.45 -12.17 -1.29
CA SER A 176 -16.51 -11.18 -1.55
C SER A 176 -17.38 -10.93 -0.32
N LEU A 177 -17.74 -11.99 0.41
CA LEU A 177 -18.53 -11.88 1.63
C LEU A 177 -17.76 -11.12 2.72
N PHE A 178 -16.48 -11.46 2.95
CA PHE A 178 -15.64 -10.74 3.91
C PHE A 178 -15.44 -9.28 3.49
N GLY A 179 -15.17 -9.01 2.21
CA GLY A 179 -15.02 -7.65 1.69
C GLY A 179 -16.29 -6.83 1.86
N PHE A 180 -17.45 -7.42 1.63
CA PHE A 180 -18.74 -6.78 1.85
C PHE A 180 -18.97 -6.43 3.34
N LEU A 181 -18.70 -7.38 4.24
CA LEU A 181 -18.81 -7.15 5.69
C LEU A 181 -17.84 -6.05 6.16
N ILE A 182 -16.58 -6.09 5.74
CA ILE A 182 -15.61 -5.05 6.06
C ILE A 182 -16.07 -3.70 5.52
N GLY A 183 -16.63 -3.64 4.31
CA GLY A 183 -17.16 -2.41 3.72
C GLY A 183 -18.31 -1.79 4.53
N ILE A 184 -19.23 -2.61 5.05
CA ILE A 184 -20.31 -2.15 5.92
C ILE A 184 -19.74 -1.61 7.25
N PHE A 185 -18.83 -2.36 7.88
CA PHE A 185 -18.25 -1.97 9.16
C PHE A 185 -17.25 -0.83 9.06
N TRP A 186 -16.74 -0.54 7.86
CA TRP A 186 -15.78 0.54 7.63
C TRP A 186 -16.31 1.89 8.10
N LEU A 187 -17.50 2.29 7.64
CA LEU A 187 -18.06 3.59 7.95
C LEU A 187 -18.41 3.73 9.44
N THR A 188 -18.89 2.66 10.07
CA THR A 188 -19.40 2.72 11.44
C THR A 188 -18.33 2.58 12.52
N TYR A 189 -17.30 1.79 12.27
CA TYR A 189 -16.30 1.44 13.28
C TYR A 189 -14.86 1.70 12.85
N LEU A 190 -14.45 1.22 11.69
CA LEU A 190 -13.05 1.25 11.28
C LEU A 190 -12.57 2.67 10.94
N SER A 191 -13.42 3.51 10.37
CA SER A 191 -13.08 4.90 10.06
C SER A 191 -12.79 5.74 11.31
N GLN A 192 -13.35 5.37 12.46
CA GLN A 192 -13.10 6.05 13.74
C GLN A 192 -11.72 5.76 14.32
N ILE A 193 -11.14 4.60 14.01
CA ILE A 193 -9.78 4.23 14.45
C ILE A 193 -8.73 5.05 13.67
N GLY A 194 -9.07 5.47 12.46
CA GLY A 194 -8.15 6.17 11.55
C GLY A 194 -7.37 5.21 10.66
N ILE A 195 -7.34 5.54 9.36
CA ILE A 195 -6.70 4.70 8.35
C ILE A 195 -5.20 4.51 8.59
N LEU A 196 -4.52 5.54 9.09
CA LEU A 196 -3.07 5.47 9.36
C LEU A 196 -2.75 4.45 10.45
N SER A 197 -3.50 4.43 11.56
CA SER A 197 -3.28 3.46 12.65
C SER A 197 -3.54 2.02 12.20
N ILE A 198 -4.53 1.82 11.32
CA ILE A 198 -4.79 0.50 10.74
C ILE A 198 -3.63 0.09 9.83
N MET A 199 -3.16 0.99 8.97
CA MET A 199 -2.04 0.72 8.06
C MET A 199 -0.74 0.43 8.82
N ASP A 200 -0.43 1.19 9.85
CA ASP A 200 0.75 0.97 10.69
C ASP A 200 0.69 -0.40 11.39
N THR A 201 -0.48 -0.78 11.92
CA THR A 201 -0.67 -2.10 12.56
C THR A 201 -0.52 -3.25 11.56
N LEU A 202 -1.08 -3.13 10.36
CA LEU A 202 -0.87 -4.11 9.29
C LEU A 202 0.58 -4.12 8.83
N GLY A 203 1.22 -2.96 8.71
CA GLY A 203 2.63 -2.82 8.40
C GLY A 203 3.53 -3.52 9.40
N ALA A 204 3.20 -3.43 10.70
CA ALA A 204 3.90 -4.13 11.77
C ALA A 204 3.91 -5.66 11.60
N PHE A 205 2.90 -6.21 10.94
CA PHE A 205 2.81 -7.64 10.64
C PHE A 205 3.51 -7.99 9.30
N PHE A 206 3.34 -7.17 8.29
CA PHE A 206 3.88 -7.45 6.95
C PHE A 206 5.39 -7.19 6.83
N GLY A 207 5.95 -6.23 7.57
CA GLY A 207 7.38 -6.01 7.61
C GLY A 207 8.18 -7.27 8.01
N PRO A 208 7.84 -7.93 9.11
CA PRO A 208 8.45 -9.20 9.50
C PRO A 208 8.38 -10.29 8.44
N LEU A 209 7.23 -10.45 7.76
CA LEU A 209 7.10 -11.41 6.66
C LEU A 209 8.09 -11.12 5.53
N PHE A 210 8.18 -9.86 5.11
CA PHE A 210 9.15 -9.43 4.11
C PHE A 210 10.59 -9.75 4.53
N GLY A 211 10.96 -9.43 5.78
CA GLY A 211 12.27 -9.71 6.33
C GLY A 211 12.65 -11.20 6.29
N ILE A 212 11.69 -12.08 6.65
CA ILE A 212 11.88 -13.52 6.57
C ILE A 212 12.08 -13.97 5.13
N MET A 213 11.24 -13.49 4.20
CA MET A 213 11.34 -13.85 2.78
C MET A 213 12.71 -13.49 2.19
N ILE A 214 13.22 -12.28 2.45
CA ILE A 214 14.54 -11.84 2.00
C ILE A 214 15.64 -12.69 2.62
N SER A 215 15.58 -12.91 3.94
CA SER A 215 16.59 -13.70 4.64
C SER A 215 16.59 -15.17 4.18
N ASP A 216 15.41 -15.78 3.98
CA ASP A 216 15.31 -17.15 3.49
C ASP A 216 15.87 -17.30 2.08
N PHE A 217 15.46 -16.42 1.16
CA PHE A 217 15.82 -16.53 -0.24
C PHE A 217 17.32 -16.25 -0.48
N TYR A 218 17.81 -15.12 0.01
CA TYR A 218 19.19 -14.69 -0.27
C TYR A 218 20.22 -15.28 0.68
N LEU A 219 19.94 -15.37 1.98
CA LEU A 219 20.95 -15.73 2.97
C LEU A 219 20.99 -17.24 3.26
N ILE A 220 19.82 -17.88 3.34
CA ILE A 220 19.73 -19.30 3.69
C ILE A 220 19.77 -20.18 2.44
N LYS A 221 18.89 -19.93 1.48
CA LYS A 221 18.77 -20.73 0.25
C LYS A 221 19.71 -20.28 -0.87
N LYS A 222 20.30 -19.08 -0.74
CA LYS A 222 21.24 -18.52 -1.73
C LYS A 222 20.68 -18.60 -3.16
N GLU A 223 19.44 -18.14 -3.31
CA GLU A 223 18.68 -18.13 -4.57
C GLU A 223 18.38 -19.53 -5.17
N ASN A 224 18.73 -20.61 -4.48
CA ASN A 224 18.50 -21.97 -4.94
C ASN A 224 17.19 -22.52 -4.38
N LEU A 225 16.16 -22.56 -5.23
CA LEU A 225 14.85 -23.15 -4.90
C LEU A 225 14.67 -24.48 -5.64
N ILE A 226 14.15 -25.49 -4.92
CA ILE A 226 13.80 -26.76 -5.51
C ILE A 226 12.38 -26.67 -6.07
N ASN A 227 12.29 -26.28 -7.35
CA ASN A 227 11.01 -25.94 -8.00
C ASN A 227 9.94 -27.03 -7.89
N LYS A 228 10.33 -28.31 -7.93
CA LYS A 228 9.38 -29.41 -7.81
C LYS A 228 8.72 -29.47 -6.42
N ASP A 229 9.46 -29.16 -5.38
CA ASP A 229 9.04 -29.30 -4.00
C ASP A 229 8.23 -28.08 -3.52
N ILE A 230 8.33 -26.92 -4.20
CA ILE A 230 7.54 -25.72 -3.85
C ILE A 230 6.03 -25.99 -3.86
N TYR A 231 5.59 -26.84 -4.79
CA TYR A 231 4.18 -27.19 -4.97
C TYR A 231 3.82 -28.57 -4.41
N SER A 232 4.77 -29.26 -3.75
CA SER A 232 4.54 -30.59 -3.19
C SER A 232 3.90 -30.50 -1.82
N LEU A 233 2.84 -31.30 -1.61
CA LEU A 233 2.20 -31.52 -0.31
C LEU A 233 2.71 -32.81 0.36
N GLU A 234 3.68 -33.48 -0.23
CA GLU A 234 4.24 -34.73 0.29
C GLU A 234 5.10 -34.47 1.52
N ASN A 235 5.03 -35.40 2.48
CA ASN A 235 5.83 -35.32 3.71
C ASN A 235 7.35 -35.39 3.47
N SER A 236 7.75 -35.90 2.31
CA SER A 236 9.15 -36.00 1.86
C SER A 236 9.67 -34.74 1.18
N GLY A 237 8.80 -33.79 0.86
CA GLY A 237 9.17 -32.54 0.17
C GLY A 237 10.06 -31.65 1.02
N ALA A 238 11.04 -30.98 0.39
CA ALA A 238 12.00 -30.10 1.07
C ALA A 238 11.34 -28.95 1.85
N TYR A 239 10.13 -28.54 1.48
CA TYR A 239 9.38 -27.43 2.10
C TYR A 239 8.21 -27.90 2.99
N TYR A 240 8.10 -29.19 3.26
CA TYR A 240 7.07 -29.70 4.18
C TYR A 240 7.35 -29.33 5.64
N TYR A 241 8.62 -29.12 5.99
CA TYR A 241 9.12 -28.73 7.31
C TYR A 241 8.59 -29.64 8.45
N SER A 242 8.02 -29.05 9.49
CA SER A 242 7.52 -29.75 10.67
C SER A 242 5.99 -29.89 10.59
N GLY A 243 5.50 -30.97 9.98
CA GLY A 243 4.06 -31.19 9.82
C GLY A 243 3.34 -30.12 9.00
N GLY A 244 3.98 -29.59 7.95
CA GLY A 244 3.46 -28.52 7.12
C GLY A 244 3.73 -27.10 7.64
N TRP A 245 4.34 -26.96 8.83
CA TRP A 245 4.62 -25.67 9.43
C TRP A 245 6.11 -25.33 9.43
N HIS A 246 6.45 -24.16 8.93
CA HIS A 246 7.81 -23.63 9.03
C HIS A 246 8.04 -22.94 10.38
N ILE A 247 8.25 -23.76 11.44
CA ILE A 247 8.30 -23.32 12.84
C ILE A 247 9.33 -22.19 13.05
N LYS A 248 10.51 -22.27 12.42
CA LYS A 248 11.53 -21.20 12.51
C LYS A 248 11.02 -19.88 11.94
N GLY A 249 10.28 -19.92 10.83
CA GLY A 249 9.61 -18.76 10.25
C GLY A 249 8.56 -18.18 11.19
N VAL A 250 7.73 -19.04 11.82
CA VAL A 250 6.68 -18.61 12.75
C VAL A 250 7.28 -17.90 13.97
N TYR A 251 8.34 -18.46 14.59
CA TYR A 251 9.01 -17.79 15.73
C TYR A 251 9.62 -16.45 15.31
N SER A 252 10.26 -16.39 14.17
CA SER A 252 10.86 -15.15 13.66
C SER A 252 9.80 -14.10 13.35
N LEU A 253 8.66 -14.52 12.80
CA LEU A 253 7.51 -13.65 12.54
C LEU A 253 6.96 -13.06 13.84
N LEU A 254 6.73 -13.90 14.86
CA LEU A 254 6.23 -13.45 16.15
C LEU A 254 7.19 -12.48 16.82
N LEU A 255 8.49 -12.75 16.83
CA LEU A 255 9.49 -11.83 17.35
C LEU A 255 9.46 -10.49 16.60
N GLY A 256 9.53 -10.51 15.29
CA GLY A 256 9.49 -9.28 14.48
C GLY A 256 8.21 -8.49 14.72
N PHE A 257 7.06 -9.16 14.79
CA PHE A 257 5.77 -8.54 15.08
C PHE A 257 5.73 -7.91 16.49
N ILE A 258 6.19 -8.60 17.52
CA ILE A 258 6.23 -8.06 18.90
C ILE A 258 7.06 -6.76 18.93
N PHE A 259 8.26 -6.77 18.34
CA PHE A 259 9.11 -5.58 18.31
C PHE A 259 8.49 -4.44 17.49
N SER A 260 7.94 -4.72 16.34
CA SER A 260 7.28 -3.74 15.49
C SER A 260 6.02 -3.17 16.16
N ALA A 261 5.12 -4.02 16.65
CA ALA A 261 3.89 -3.61 17.30
C ALA A 261 4.13 -2.83 18.59
N SER A 262 5.21 -3.14 19.33
CA SER A 262 5.56 -2.39 20.54
C SER A 262 5.85 -0.93 20.27
N THR A 263 6.36 -0.58 19.07
CA THR A 263 6.58 0.83 18.69
C THR A 263 5.29 1.60 18.41
N ILE A 264 4.19 0.88 18.14
CA ILE A 264 2.88 1.48 17.84
C ILE A 264 2.02 1.55 19.10
N TRP A 265 2.02 0.48 19.89
CA TRP A 265 1.08 0.32 21.02
C TRP A 265 1.64 0.75 22.36
N ASN A 266 2.96 0.93 22.48
CA ASN A 266 3.59 1.39 23.71
C ASN A 266 3.94 2.88 23.59
N SER A 267 3.32 3.72 24.44
CA SER A 267 3.54 5.17 24.47
C SER A 267 5.01 5.58 24.64
N ASN A 268 5.80 4.79 25.37
CA ASN A 268 7.22 5.05 25.58
C ASN A 268 8.09 4.79 24.34
N LEU A 269 7.58 4.02 23.37
CA LEU A 269 8.28 3.66 22.15
C LEU A 269 7.67 4.33 20.89
N MET A 270 6.63 5.15 21.07
CA MET A 270 5.90 5.79 19.97
C MET A 270 6.81 6.67 19.08
N PHE A 271 7.91 7.18 19.60
CA PHE A 271 8.91 7.90 18.78
C PHE A 271 9.58 7.02 17.71
N LEU A 272 9.49 5.68 17.85
CA LEU A 272 9.96 4.70 16.87
C LEU A 272 8.86 4.23 15.90
N GLN A 273 7.61 4.67 16.06
CA GLN A 273 6.46 4.24 15.24
C GLN A 273 6.74 4.39 13.76
N THR A 274 7.36 5.50 13.35
CA THR A 274 7.76 5.77 11.97
C THR A 274 8.62 4.66 11.36
N TYR A 275 9.39 3.95 12.18
CA TYR A 275 10.28 2.87 11.75
C TYR A 275 9.72 1.47 12.00
N SER A 276 8.47 1.35 12.45
CA SER A 276 7.86 0.09 12.86
C SER A 276 8.02 -1.03 11.84
N TRP A 277 7.75 -0.74 10.57
CA TRP A 277 7.87 -1.70 9.49
C TRP A 277 9.32 -2.19 9.30
N ILE A 278 10.28 -1.26 9.27
CA ILE A 278 11.71 -1.57 9.09
C ILE A 278 12.24 -2.36 10.29
N ILE A 279 11.87 -1.96 11.51
CA ILE A 279 12.24 -2.67 12.74
C ILE A 279 11.74 -4.11 12.70
N GLY A 280 10.46 -4.30 12.35
CA GLY A 280 9.87 -5.63 12.21
C GLY A 280 10.56 -6.49 11.17
N ALA A 281 10.83 -5.93 10.00
CA ALA A 281 11.53 -6.62 8.92
C ALA A 281 12.95 -7.04 9.33
N PHE A 282 13.71 -6.12 9.93
CA PHE A 282 15.08 -6.38 10.35
C PHE A 282 15.15 -7.42 11.48
N VAL A 283 14.34 -7.28 12.53
CA VAL A 283 14.31 -8.23 13.66
C VAL A 283 13.92 -9.61 13.20
N ALA A 284 12.89 -9.72 12.36
CA ALA A 284 12.46 -11.01 11.83
C ALA A 284 13.51 -11.65 10.91
N ALA A 285 14.13 -10.86 10.03
CA ALA A 285 15.20 -11.34 9.15
C ALA A 285 16.38 -11.88 9.94
N PHE A 286 16.82 -11.13 10.95
CA PHE A 286 17.94 -11.51 11.82
C PHE A 286 17.61 -12.75 12.65
N ALA A 287 16.45 -12.78 13.30
CA ALA A 287 16.00 -13.95 14.07
C ALA A 287 15.90 -15.19 13.18
N TYR A 288 15.33 -15.03 11.99
CA TYR A 288 15.21 -16.13 11.03
C TYR A 288 16.58 -16.65 10.59
N TYR A 289 17.50 -15.74 10.27
CA TYR A 289 18.86 -16.13 9.91
C TYR A 289 19.56 -16.94 11.01
N LEU A 290 19.46 -16.50 12.27
CA LEU A 290 20.05 -17.22 13.41
C LEU A 290 19.42 -18.61 13.62
N LEU A 291 18.10 -18.72 13.49
CA LEU A 291 17.37 -19.98 13.68
C LEU A 291 17.55 -20.95 12.48
N ALA A 292 17.68 -20.42 11.28
CA ALA A 292 17.73 -21.23 10.06
C ALA A 292 19.15 -21.58 9.62
N LYS A 293 20.15 -20.78 9.98
CA LYS A 293 21.57 -21.08 9.72
C LYS A 293 21.94 -22.41 10.39
N LYS A 294 22.37 -23.37 9.60
CA LYS A 294 22.89 -24.67 10.04
C LYS A 294 24.36 -24.58 10.33
#